data_5006e49c3fdaee447e8a0debe73dd997
#
_entry.id   5006e49c3fdaee447e8a0debe73dd997
#
_cell.length_a   1.000
_cell.length_b   1.000
_cell.length_c   1.000
_cell.angle_alpha   90.00
_cell.angle_beta   90.00
_cell.angle_gamma   90.00
#
_symmetry.space_group_name_H-M   'P 1'
#
loop_
_entity.id
_entity.type
_entity.pdbx_description
1 polymer ?
#
loop_
_entity_poly.entity_id
_entity_poly.type
_entity_poly.pdbx_seq_one_letter_code
_entity_poly.pdbx_strand_id
1 'polypeptide(L)'
;MRFPTVFTAMSDIILGFLLTHNSFEPPLAFGLLLVASAGLYLSGMVFNDVFDRKVDAQERPSRPIPSGRISTQSAAVLGGMLMLAGVGAAQTVGRQSLIVACLLVGAILGYDVILKKTFLGPVMMGICRFLNLMLGASAVAREINLWVKPQLRIAAAMGLFIMGLTWFARMEAKQSHRGHLIGGLLVINAGLGGLVWMLATYPWPREINLTMVLAAAGVVILTINRRLVQAILNPAPQNVQIAVKTMLISYVMLNAIMVFVWTTNPTYAIITAALLLPTILLSRWMAVT
;
A
#
# COMPACT_ATOMS: atom_id res chain seq x y z
N MET A 1 -8.67 11.85 -3.48
CA MET A 1 -7.36 11.14 -3.55
C MET A 1 -7.41 9.62 -3.31
N ARG A 2 -8.57 8.94 -3.33
CA ARG A 2 -8.61 7.51 -2.93
C ARG A 2 -8.40 6.54 -4.09
N PHE A 3 -9.10 6.72 -5.23
CA PHE A 3 -9.00 5.78 -6.35
C PHE A 3 -7.59 5.64 -6.95
N PRO A 4 -6.80 6.74 -7.13
CA PRO A 4 -5.45 6.62 -7.69
C PRO A 4 -4.49 5.77 -6.84
N THR A 5 -4.79 5.55 -5.56
CA THR A 5 -3.92 4.78 -4.67
C THR A 5 -4.04 3.27 -4.85
N VAL A 6 -5.00 2.76 -5.66
CA VAL A 6 -5.06 1.34 -6.03
C VAL A 6 -3.78 0.87 -6.73
N PHE A 7 -3.15 1.74 -7.51
CA PHE A 7 -1.90 1.43 -8.20
C PHE A 7 -0.73 1.21 -7.24
N THR A 8 -0.77 1.84 -6.05
CA THR A 8 0.20 1.53 -4.99
C THR A 8 0.00 0.12 -4.42
N ALA A 9 -1.25 -0.39 -4.41
CA ALA A 9 -1.52 -1.77 -4.01
C ALA A 9 -1.08 -2.76 -5.10
N MET A 10 -1.25 -2.41 -6.38
CA MET A 10 -0.75 -3.22 -7.50
C MET A 10 0.79 -3.33 -7.48
N SER A 11 1.51 -2.27 -7.08
CA SER A 11 2.98 -2.34 -6.96
C SER A 11 3.43 -3.35 -5.90
N ASP A 12 2.66 -3.57 -4.83
CA ASP A 12 2.94 -4.63 -3.85
C ASP A 12 2.79 -6.02 -4.46
N ILE A 13 1.77 -6.22 -5.31
CA ILE A 13 1.57 -7.50 -6.02
C ILE A 13 2.73 -7.78 -6.97
N ILE A 14 3.17 -6.78 -7.74
CA ILE A 14 4.32 -6.93 -8.62
C ILE A 14 5.56 -7.35 -7.81
N LEU A 15 5.87 -6.61 -6.75
CA LEU A 15 7.01 -6.95 -5.89
C LEU A 15 6.85 -8.34 -5.28
N GLY A 16 5.72 -8.62 -4.63
CA GLY A 16 5.46 -9.90 -3.99
C GLY A 16 5.58 -11.08 -4.96
N PHE A 17 5.00 -10.97 -6.15
CA PHE A 17 5.04 -12.02 -7.17
C PHE A 17 6.47 -12.26 -7.67
N LEU A 18 7.20 -11.20 -7.98
CA LEU A 18 8.59 -11.31 -8.47
C LEU A 18 9.56 -11.83 -7.39
N LEU A 19 9.26 -11.62 -6.10
CA LEU A 19 10.04 -12.22 -5.00
C LEU A 19 9.99 -13.76 -4.99
N THR A 20 9.01 -14.37 -5.64
CA THR A 20 8.83 -15.83 -5.67
C THR A 20 9.01 -16.44 -7.04
N HIS A 21 8.87 -15.67 -8.13
CA HIS A 21 8.85 -16.19 -9.52
C HIS A 21 9.97 -15.65 -10.41
N ASN A 22 10.64 -14.55 -10.03
CA ASN A 22 11.65 -13.85 -10.83
C ASN A 22 11.19 -13.37 -12.22
N SER A 23 9.96 -13.66 -12.63
CA SER A 23 9.33 -13.27 -13.90
C SER A 23 7.82 -13.13 -13.69
N PHE A 24 7.08 -12.67 -14.72
CA PHE A 24 5.60 -12.64 -14.66
C PHE A 24 4.94 -13.97 -15.07
N GLU A 25 5.71 -15.07 -15.04
CA GLU A 25 5.19 -16.41 -15.28
C GLU A 25 4.77 -17.10 -13.96
N PRO A 26 3.62 -17.78 -13.93
CA PRO A 26 2.60 -17.87 -14.99
C PRO A 26 1.74 -16.59 -15.05
N PRO A 27 1.49 -16.02 -16.26
CA PRO A 27 0.85 -14.70 -16.42
C PRO A 27 -0.61 -14.69 -15.94
N LEU A 28 -1.29 -15.82 -16.01
CA LEU A 28 -2.68 -15.94 -15.51
C LEU A 28 -2.71 -15.76 -13.99
N ALA A 29 -1.81 -16.42 -13.24
CA ALA A 29 -1.76 -16.29 -11.79
C ALA A 29 -1.39 -14.84 -11.39
N PHE A 30 -0.43 -14.23 -12.07
CA PHE A 30 -0.07 -12.84 -11.86
C PHE A 30 -1.25 -11.90 -12.10
N GLY A 31 -1.95 -12.04 -13.24
CA GLY A 31 -3.14 -11.24 -13.57
C GLY A 31 -4.27 -11.41 -12.55
N LEU A 32 -4.53 -12.64 -12.11
CA LEU A 32 -5.55 -12.92 -11.09
C LEU A 32 -5.20 -12.30 -9.73
N LEU A 33 -3.93 -12.27 -9.34
CA LEU A 33 -3.51 -11.61 -8.09
C LEU A 33 -3.63 -10.09 -8.19
N LEU A 34 -3.38 -9.48 -9.36
CA LEU A 34 -3.66 -8.05 -9.58
C LEU A 34 -5.15 -7.75 -9.45
N VAL A 35 -6.01 -8.58 -10.02
CA VAL A 35 -7.48 -8.47 -9.88
C VAL A 35 -7.90 -8.66 -8.42
N ALA A 36 -7.33 -9.65 -7.72
CA ALA A 36 -7.60 -9.89 -6.30
C ALA A 36 -7.26 -8.66 -5.45
N SER A 37 -6.05 -8.13 -5.60
CA SER A 37 -5.62 -6.94 -4.87
C SER A 37 -6.49 -5.71 -5.19
N ALA A 38 -6.74 -5.44 -6.47
CA ALA A 38 -7.56 -4.30 -6.87
C ALA A 38 -9.00 -4.42 -6.34
N GLY A 39 -9.61 -5.60 -6.44
CA GLY A 39 -10.96 -5.88 -5.94
C GLY A 39 -11.05 -5.68 -4.43
N LEU A 40 -10.13 -6.26 -3.65
CA LEU A 40 -10.09 -6.11 -2.20
C LEU A 40 -9.81 -4.67 -1.78
N TYR A 41 -8.88 -3.98 -2.45
CA TYR A 41 -8.56 -2.59 -2.17
C TYR A 41 -9.76 -1.66 -2.43
N LEU A 42 -10.38 -1.79 -3.60
CA LEU A 42 -11.57 -0.99 -3.97
C LEU A 42 -12.77 -1.31 -3.08
N SER A 43 -12.96 -2.57 -2.72
CA SER A 43 -13.98 -2.99 -1.75
C SER A 43 -13.79 -2.29 -0.39
N GLY A 44 -12.56 -2.28 0.15
CA GLY A 44 -12.24 -1.56 1.38
C GLY A 44 -12.55 -0.06 1.27
N MET A 45 -12.25 0.58 0.14
CA MET A 45 -12.61 1.99 -0.08
C MET A 45 -14.12 2.23 -0.05
N VAL A 46 -14.89 1.35 -0.72
CA VAL A 46 -16.35 1.45 -0.75
C VAL A 46 -16.94 1.23 0.63
N PHE A 47 -16.50 0.19 1.36
CA PHE A 47 -16.96 -0.05 2.72
C PHE A 47 -16.55 1.07 3.68
N ASN A 48 -15.37 1.66 3.52
CA ASN A 48 -14.98 2.83 4.29
C ASN A 48 -16.00 3.98 4.11
N ASP A 49 -16.42 4.27 2.88
CA ASP A 49 -17.41 5.32 2.60
C ASP A 49 -18.83 4.93 3.12
N VAL A 50 -19.21 3.64 3.08
CA VAL A 50 -20.47 3.14 3.65
C VAL A 50 -20.50 3.31 5.18
N PHE A 51 -19.42 2.93 5.87
CA PHE A 51 -19.35 3.04 7.34
C PHE A 51 -19.21 4.49 7.80
N ASP A 52 -18.53 5.34 7.03
CA ASP A 52 -18.34 6.76 7.36
C ASP A 52 -19.51 7.66 6.94
N ARG A 53 -20.56 7.15 6.30
CA ARG A 53 -21.66 7.94 5.72
C ARG A 53 -22.25 9.01 6.65
N LYS A 54 -22.36 8.74 7.96
CA LYS A 54 -22.89 9.70 8.94
C LYS A 54 -21.92 10.85 9.22
N VAL A 55 -20.63 10.55 9.31
CA VAL A 55 -19.56 11.54 9.51
C VAL A 55 -19.37 12.36 8.23
N ASP A 56 -19.36 11.69 7.08
CA ASP A 56 -19.24 12.34 5.78
C ASP A 56 -20.42 13.26 5.45
N ALA A 57 -21.61 12.96 5.94
CA ALA A 57 -22.77 13.85 5.78
C ALA A 57 -22.57 15.21 6.46
N GLN A 58 -21.78 15.26 7.54
CA GLN A 58 -21.45 16.48 8.27
C GLN A 58 -20.19 17.17 7.72
N GLU A 59 -19.13 16.41 7.47
CA GLU A 59 -17.82 16.97 7.11
C GLU A 59 -17.62 17.12 5.59
N ARG A 60 -18.27 16.29 4.76
CA ARG A 60 -18.06 16.19 3.30
C ARG A 60 -19.36 15.85 2.57
N PRO A 61 -20.41 16.72 2.63
CA PRO A 61 -21.75 16.43 2.09
C PRO A 61 -21.78 16.21 0.57
N SER A 62 -20.75 16.67 -0.15
CA SER A 62 -20.62 16.48 -1.61
C SER A 62 -20.20 15.07 -2.04
N ARG A 63 -19.82 14.18 -1.09
CA ARG A 63 -19.47 12.79 -1.41
C ARG A 63 -20.66 12.02 -1.99
N PRO A 64 -20.43 10.95 -2.82
CA PRO A 64 -21.49 10.25 -3.55
C PRO A 64 -22.62 9.70 -2.66
N ILE A 65 -22.32 9.12 -1.50
CA ILE A 65 -23.33 8.55 -0.59
C ILE A 65 -24.08 9.66 0.16
N PRO A 66 -23.42 10.61 0.85
CA PRO A 66 -24.11 11.71 1.54
C PRO A 66 -24.96 12.59 0.62
N SER A 67 -24.49 12.85 -0.61
CA SER A 67 -25.21 13.66 -1.60
C SER A 67 -26.42 12.95 -2.24
N GLY A 68 -26.66 11.67 -1.93
CA GLY A 68 -27.74 10.89 -2.51
C GLY A 68 -27.49 10.40 -3.94
N ARG A 69 -26.34 10.71 -4.55
CA ARG A 69 -26.01 10.23 -5.91
C ARG A 69 -25.89 8.72 -5.99
N ILE A 70 -25.51 8.06 -4.91
CA ILE A 70 -25.42 6.60 -4.81
C ILE A 70 -26.08 6.20 -3.48
N SER A 71 -27.01 5.21 -3.53
CA SER A 71 -27.61 4.68 -2.32
C SER A 71 -26.58 3.90 -1.49
N THR A 72 -26.73 3.93 -0.17
CA THR A 72 -25.88 3.14 0.75
C THR A 72 -25.96 1.65 0.42
N GLN A 73 -27.14 1.16 0.02
CA GLN A 73 -27.35 -0.24 -0.34
C GLN A 73 -26.60 -0.59 -1.63
N SER A 74 -26.71 0.23 -2.68
CA SER A 74 -25.97 0.01 -3.92
C SER A 74 -24.44 0.02 -3.71
N ALA A 75 -23.95 0.94 -2.87
CA ALA A 75 -22.53 0.97 -2.50
C ALA A 75 -22.11 -0.31 -1.75
N ALA A 76 -22.92 -0.77 -0.77
CA ALA A 76 -22.61 -1.98 -0.01
C ALA A 76 -22.61 -3.23 -0.91
N VAL A 77 -23.56 -3.33 -1.85
CA VAL A 77 -23.60 -4.43 -2.84
C VAL A 77 -22.37 -4.39 -3.74
N LEU A 78 -21.98 -3.22 -4.25
CA LEU A 78 -20.76 -3.06 -5.05
C LEU A 78 -19.51 -3.48 -4.25
N GLY A 79 -19.37 -3.01 -3.01
CA GLY A 79 -18.27 -3.39 -2.11
C GLY A 79 -18.20 -4.91 -1.90
N GLY A 80 -19.36 -5.54 -1.66
CA GLY A 80 -19.46 -7.00 -1.51
C GLY A 80 -19.09 -7.75 -2.78
N MET A 81 -19.56 -7.33 -3.95
CA MET A 81 -19.20 -7.94 -5.24
C MET A 81 -17.70 -7.84 -5.53
N LEU A 82 -17.09 -6.67 -5.28
CA LEU A 82 -15.65 -6.46 -5.44
C LEU A 82 -14.83 -7.36 -4.49
N MET A 83 -15.29 -7.52 -3.25
CA MET A 83 -14.66 -8.39 -2.27
C MET A 83 -14.74 -9.86 -2.68
N LEU A 84 -15.92 -10.32 -3.11
CA LEU A 84 -16.12 -11.69 -3.58
C LEU A 84 -15.31 -11.96 -4.86
N ALA A 85 -15.28 -11.03 -5.80
CA ALA A 85 -14.45 -11.14 -7.00
C ALA A 85 -12.94 -11.22 -6.65
N GLY A 86 -12.48 -10.41 -5.70
CA GLY A 86 -11.10 -10.45 -5.23
C GLY A 86 -10.73 -11.77 -4.56
N VAL A 87 -11.57 -12.28 -3.66
CA VAL A 87 -11.37 -13.58 -3.01
C VAL A 87 -11.47 -14.72 -4.03
N GLY A 88 -12.44 -14.67 -4.95
CA GLY A 88 -12.60 -15.65 -6.03
C GLY A 88 -11.37 -15.71 -6.94
N ALA A 89 -10.83 -14.56 -7.35
CA ALA A 89 -9.59 -14.51 -8.12
C ALA A 89 -8.40 -15.13 -7.36
N ALA A 90 -8.26 -14.85 -6.06
CA ALA A 90 -7.22 -15.46 -5.24
C ALA A 90 -7.41 -16.98 -5.09
N GLN A 91 -8.66 -17.44 -4.97
CA GLN A 91 -8.98 -18.89 -4.89
C GLN A 91 -8.54 -19.64 -6.15
N THR A 92 -8.74 -19.05 -7.33
CA THR A 92 -8.34 -19.68 -8.60
C THR A 92 -6.82 -19.80 -8.75
N VAL A 93 -6.05 -18.91 -8.11
CA VAL A 93 -4.58 -19.03 -8.06
C VAL A 93 -4.14 -20.18 -7.17
N GLY A 94 -4.75 -20.34 -5.98
CA GLY A 94 -4.43 -21.45 -5.11
C GLY A 94 -4.80 -21.24 -3.64
N ARG A 95 -4.62 -22.30 -2.85
CA ARG A 95 -5.00 -22.30 -1.42
C ARG A 95 -4.25 -21.23 -0.62
N GLN A 96 -2.96 -21.02 -0.86
CA GLN A 96 -2.18 -20.02 -0.13
C GLN A 96 -2.70 -18.61 -0.42
N SER A 97 -3.00 -18.29 -1.69
CA SER A 97 -3.59 -17.03 -2.10
C SER A 97 -4.96 -16.80 -1.47
N LEU A 98 -5.81 -17.84 -1.41
CA LEU A 98 -7.10 -17.76 -0.74
C LEU A 98 -6.94 -17.44 0.75
N ILE A 99 -6.03 -18.11 1.46
CA ILE A 99 -5.80 -17.87 2.90
C ILE A 99 -5.36 -16.43 3.12
N VAL A 100 -4.38 -15.93 2.35
CA VAL A 100 -3.90 -14.55 2.47
C VAL A 100 -5.00 -13.55 2.12
N ALA A 101 -5.80 -13.80 1.08
CA ALA A 101 -6.93 -12.94 0.72
C ALA A 101 -7.98 -12.89 1.85
N CYS A 102 -8.32 -14.01 2.47
CA CYS A 102 -9.24 -14.04 3.62
C CYS A 102 -8.69 -13.27 4.83
N LEU A 103 -7.40 -13.40 5.13
CA LEU A 103 -6.74 -12.61 6.17
C LEU A 103 -6.78 -11.11 5.85
N LEU A 104 -6.56 -10.75 4.58
CA LEU A 104 -6.63 -9.36 4.13
C LEU A 104 -8.06 -8.81 4.23
N VAL A 105 -9.09 -9.58 3.87
CA VAL A 105 -10.50 -9.23 4.10
C VAL A 105 -10.77 -8.96 5.58
N GLY A 106 -10.31 -9.85 6.46
CA GLY A 106 -10.44 -9.66 7.91
C GLY A 106 -9.75 -8.38 8.39
N ALA A 107 -8.57 -8.06 7.87
CA ALA A 107 -7.84 -6.83 8.20
C ALA A 107 -8.57 -5.58 7.67
N ILE A 108 -9.09 -5.59 6.44
CA ILE A 108 -9.86 -4.49 5.85
C ILE A 108 -11.12 -4.21 6.66
N LEU A 109 -11.92 -5.22 6.94
CA LEU A 109 -13.15 -5.07 7.71
C LEU A 109 -12.87 -4.67 9.16
N GLY A 110 -11.85 -5.27 9.79
CA GLY A 110 -11.40 -4.88 11.13
C GLY A 110 -10.96 -3.42 11.21
N TYR A 111 -10.26 -2.93 10.19
CA TYR A 111 -9.92 -1.52 10.07
C TYR A 111 -11.16 -0.65 9.93
N ASP A 112 -12.01 -0.91 8.94
CA ASP A 112 -13.12 -0.03 8.58
C ASP A 112 -14.23 0.02 9.64
N VAL A 113 -14.54 -1.12 10.27
CA VAL A 113 -15.65 -1.22 11.22
C VAL A 113 -15.25 -0.74 12.62
N ILE A 114 -14.05 -1.12 13.09
CA ILE A 114 -13.69 -1.00 14.51
C ILE A 114 -12.48 -0.10 14.72
N LEU A 115 -11.36 -0.36 14.02
CA LEU A 115 -10.04 0.09 14.46
C LEU A 115 -9.61 1.44 13.90
N LYS A 116 -10.16 1.91 12.78
CA LYS A 116 -9.72 3.16 12.13
C LYS A 116 -9.77 4.40 13.04
N LYS A 117 -10.70 4.44 14.01
CA LYS A 117 -10.83 5.56 14.96
C LYS A 117 -9.98 5.38 16.21
N THR A 118 -9.37 4.22 16.40
CA THR A 118 -8.54 3.89 17.57
C THR A 118 -7.06 4.12 17.27
N PHE A 119 -6.20 4.00 18.28
CA PHE A 119 -4.75 4.05 18.09
C PHE A 119 -4.20 2.86 17.27
N LEU A 120 -4.99 1.77 17.18
CA LEU A 120 -4.65 0.58 16.38
C LEU A 120 -4.94 0.74 14.87
N GLY A 121 -5.65 1.81 14.46
CA GLY A 121 -5.94 2.07 13.05
C GLY A 121 -4.69 2.03 12.15
N PRO A 122 -3.63 2.78 12.46
CA PRO A 122 -2.39 2.73 11.68
C PRO A 122 -1.76 1.33 11.60
N VAL A 123 -1.80 0.58 12.70
CA VAL A 123 -1.29 -0.81 12.75
C VAL A 123 -2.05 -1.69 11.77
N MET A 124 -3.38 -1.62 11.79
CA MET A 124 -4.21 -2.42 10.90
C MET A 124 -4.01 -2.06 9.43
N MET A 125 -3.80 -0.79 9.10
CA MET A 125 -3.47 -0.37 7.74
C MET A 125 -2.10 -0.92 7.30
N GLY A 126 -1.11 -0.94 8.20
CA GLY A 126 0.18 -1.61 7.98
C GLY A 126 0.02 -3.11 7.72
N ILE A 127 -0.85 -3.79 8.48
CA ILE A 127 -1.18 -5.20 8.28
C ILE A 127 -1.85 -5.42 6.92
N CYS A 128 -2.78 -4.55 6.51
CA CYS A 128 -3.38 -4.63 5.17
C CYS A 128 -2.31 -4.58 4.07
N ARG A 129 -1.32 -3.70 4.18
CA ARG A 129 -0.23 -3.61 3.21
C ARG A 129 0.71 -4.79 3.25
N PHE A 130 1.08 -5.24 4.44
CA PHE A 130 1.84 -6.46 4.64
C PHE A 130 1.17 -7.65 3.95
N LEU A 131 -0.13 -7.87 4.21
CA LEU A 131 -0.89 -8.97 3.62
C LEU A 131 -1.07 -8.81 2.11
N ASN A 132 -1.19 -7.59 1.60
CA ASN A 132 -1.30 -7.35 0.17
C ASN A 132 0.00 -7.73 -0.57
N LEU A 133 1.17 -7.41 -0.02
CA LEU A 133 2.45 -7.85 -0.59
C LEU A 133 2.59 -9.38 -0.50
N MET A 134 2.21 -9.98 0.64
CA MET A 134 2.19 -11.44 0.81
C MET A 134 1.19 -12.11 -0.13
N LEU A 135 0.09 -11.45 -0.50
CA LEU A 135 -0.83 -11.91 -1.53
C LEU A 135 -0.12 -12.00 -2.90
N GLY A 136 0.69 -11.00 -3.25
CA GLY A 136 1.53 -11.04 -4.46
C GLY A 136 2.47 -12.24 -4.47
N ALA A 137 3.08 -12.58 -3.32
CA ALA A 137 4.00 -13.69 -3.18
C ALA A 137 3.31 -15.08 -3.08
N SER A 138 1.99 -15.12 -3.00
CA SER A 138 1.24 -16.34 -2.60
C SER A 138 0.99 -17.36 -3.71
N ALA A 139 1.35 -17.07 -4.97
CA ALA A 139 1.20 -17.99 -6.11
C ALA A 139 2.27 -19.09 -6.12
N VAL A 140 2.55 -19.69 -4.98
CA VAL A 140 3.57 -20.74 -4.81
C VAL A 140 2.92 -22.09 -4.56
N ALA A 141 3.65 -23.18 -4.88
CA ALA A 141 3.19 -24.53 -4.61
C ALA A 141 2.89 -24.71 -3.11
N ARG A 142 1.99 -25.64 -2.80
CA ARG A 142 1.48 -25.87 -1.43
C ARG A 142 2.58 -26.23 -0.43
N GLU A 143 3.61 -26.92 -0.91
CA GLU A 143 4.75 -27.40 -0.13
C GLU A 143 5.74 -26.28 0.21
N ILE A 144 5.68 -25.14 -0.51
CA ILE A 144 6.56 -24.02 -0.28
C ILE A 144 6.01 -23.16 0.85
N ASN A 145 6.83 -22.96 1.88
CA ASN A 145 6.44 -22.07 2.97
C ASN A 145 6.49 -20.61 2.50
N LEU A 146 5.32 -19.99 2.35
CA LEU A 146 5.19 -18.57 1.98
C LEU A 146 5.78 -17.63 3.05
N TRP A 147 5.68 -18.02 4.34
CA TRP A 147 6.02 -17.19 5.49
C TRP A 147 7.51 -17.27 5.86
N VAL A 148 8.39 -17.09 4.87
CA VAL A 148 9.85 -17.16 5.03
C VAL A 148 10.53 -15.87 4.59
N LYS A 149 11.81 -15.77 4.88
CA LYS A 149 12.69 -14.71 4.35
C LYS A 149 12.99 -15.00 2.86
N PRO A 150 13.11 -13.96 2.02
CA PRO A 150 13.12 -12.52 2.35
C PRO A 150 11.74 -11.85 2.31
N GLN A 151 10.71 -12.52 1.73
CA GLN A 151 9.37 -11.95 1.48
C GLN A 151 8.78 -11.34 2.75
N LEU A 152 8.83 -12.10 3.86
CA LEU A 152 8.30 -11.67 5.15
C LEU A 152 8.96 -10.39 5.66
N ARG A 153 10.28 -10.25 5.49
CA ARG A 153 11.02 -9.06 5.95
C ARG A 153 10.66 -7.83 5.13
N ILE A 154 10.58 -7.98 3.81
CA ILE A 154 10.20 -6.88 2.91
C ILE A 154 8.77 -6.46 3.20
N ALA A 155 7.83 -7.41 3.30
CA ALA A 155 6.44 -7.13 3.60
C ALA A 155 6.29 -6.44 4.96
N ALA A 156 7.03 -6.87 5.99
CA ALA A 156 7.02 -6.23 7.31
C ALA A 156 7.55 -4.79 7.25
N ALA A 157 8.66 -4.55 6.56
CA ALA A 157 9.23 -3.21 6.41
C ALA A 157 8.28 -2.26 5.66
N MET A 158 7.66 -2.74 4.58
CA MET A 158 6.68 -1.97 3.81
C MET A 158 5.38 -1.75 4.60
N GLY A 159 4.95 -2.74 5.38
CA GLY A 159 3.82 -2.60 6.30
C GLY A 159 4.09 -1.55 7.39
N LEU A 160 5.28 -1.55 8.00
CA LEU A 160 5.71 -0.53 8.97
C LEU A 160 5.73 0.86 8.35
N PHE A 161 6.24 0.99 7.12
CA PHE A 161 6.20 2.26 6.40
C PHE A 161 4.77 2.80 6.27
N ILE A 162 3.81 1.97 5.85
CA ILE A 162 2.40 2.38 5.70
C ILE A 162 1.72 2.61 7.05
N MET A 163 2.06 1.85 8.09
CA MET A 163 1.64 2.12 9.46
C MET A 163 2.05 3.53 9.90
N GLY A 164 3.31 3.88 9.71
CA GLY A 164 3.83 5.20 10.04
C GLY A 164 3.20 6.31 9.19
N LEU A 165 3.02 6.08 7.88
CA LEU A 165 2.33 7.00 6.98
C LEU A 165 0.89 7.27 7.44
N THR A 166 0.15 6.22 7.78
CA THR A 166 -1.23 6.34 8.25
C THR A 166 -1.30 7.09 9.58
N TRP A 167 -0.35 6.85 10.48
CA TRP A 167 -0.26 7.58 11.72
C TRP A 167 0.05 9.07 11.48
N PHE A 168 1.01 9.37 10.60
CA PHE A 168 1.36 10.73 10.20
C PHE A 168 0.20 11.48 9.56
N ALA A 169 -0.57 10.81 8.69
CA ALA A 169 -1.70 11.38 7.96
C ALA A 169 -2.98 11.56 8.80
N ARG A 170 -3.00 11.06 10.05
CA ARG A 170 -4.25 10.95 10.85
C ARG A 170 -5.02 12.27 11.01
N MET A 171 -4.34 13.39 11.01
CA MET A 171 -4.93 14.73 11.17
C MET A 171 -4.63 15.64 9.98
N GLU A 172 -4.39 15.09 8.78
CA GLU A 172 -3.98 15.84 7.59
C GLU A 172 -4.97 16.94 7.13
N ALA A 173 -6.24 16.83 7.53
CA ALA A 173 -7.28 17.81 7.21
C ALA A 173 -7.35 18.97 8.22
N LYS A 174 -6.69 18.86 9.37
CA LYS A 174 -6.66 19.84 10.46
C LYS A 174 -5.22 20.13 10.85
N GLN A 175 -5.02 21.12 11.73
CA GLN A 175 -3.68 21.35 12.28
C GLN A 175 -3.24 20.13 13.10
N SER A 176 -2.14 19.51 12.68
CA SER A 176 -1.64 18.27 13.28
C SER A 176 -0.82 18.54 14.54
N HIS A 177 -0.94 17.68 15.54
CA HIS A 177 -0.07 17.72 16.71
C HIS A 177 1.33 17.18 16.35
N ARG A 178 2.38 17.93 16.70
CA ARG A 178 3.79 17.55 16.42
C ARG A 178 4.14 16.16 16.95
N GLY A 179 3.63 15.77 18.11
CA GLY A 179 3.86 14.44 18.70
C GLY A 179 3.38 13.29 17.80
N HIS A 180 2.23 13.42 17.16
CA HIS A 180 1.73 12.43 16.19
C HIS A 180 2.60 12.37 14.93
N LEU A 181 3.05 13.52 14.44
CA LEU A 181 3.94 13.59 13.29
C LEU A 181 5.31 12.96 13.59
N ILE A 182 5.86 13.21 14.77
CA ILE A 182 7.12 12.59 15.22
C ILE A 182 6.96 11.08 15.38
N GLY A 183 5.88 10.62 16.02
CA GLY A 183 5.59 9.20 16.13
C GLY A 183 5.48 8.51 14.76
N GLY A 184 4.76 9.12 13.82
CA GLY A 184 4.68 8.65 12.44
C GLY A 184 6.05 8.60 11.75
N LEU A 185 6.86 9.65 11.87
CA LEU A 185 8.22 9.73 11.34
C LEU A 185 9.11 8.59 11.87
N LEU A 186 9.08 8.30 13.17
CA LEU A 186 9.88 7.22 13.77
C LEU A 186 9.49 5.86 13.18
N VAL A 187 8.20 5.57 13.05
CA VAL A 187 7.71 4.30 12.49
C VAL A 187 8.03 4.19 10.99
N ILE A 188 7.88 5.28 10.23
CA ILE A 188 8.29 5.32 8.81
C ILE A 188 9.77 4.97 8.68
N ASN A 189 10.64 5.62 9.48
CA ASN A 189 12.07 5.37 9.42
C ASN A 189 12.47 3.98 9.95
N ALA A 190 11.70 3.38 10.86
CA ALA A 190 11.89 1.97 11.22
C ALA A 190 11.63 1.04 10.02
N GLY A 191 10.57 1.28 9.24
CA GLY A 191 10.31 0.56 7.99
C GLY A 191 11.40 0.77 6.95
N LEU A 192 11.81 2.02 6.70
CA LEU A 192 12.91 2.35 5.78
C LEU A 192 14.23 1.74 6.22
N GLY A 193 14.55 1.79 7.52
CA GLY A 193 15.72 1.15 8.11
C GLY A 193 15.73 -0.36 7.91
N GLY A 194 14.56 -1.01 8.03
CA GLY A 194 14.40 -2.44 7.73
C GLY A 194 14.71 -2.77 6.26
N LEU A 195 14.28 -1.93 5.32
CA LEU A 195 14.63 -2.10 3.90
C LEU A 195 16.14 -1.88 3.64
N VAL A 196 16.71 -0.82 4.19
CA VAL A 196 18.15 -0.54 4.07
C VAL A 196 18.99 -1.66 4.69
N TRP A 197 18.61 -2.12 5.88
CA TRP A 197 19.28 -3.25 6.53
C TRP A 197 19.23 -4.50 5.67
N MET A 198 18.09 -4.79 5.05
CA MET A 198 17.96 -5.91 4.13
C MET A 198 18.83 -5.71 2.89
N LEU A 199 18.82 -4.53 2.28
CA LEU A 199 19.70 -4.21 1.14
C LEU A 199 21.18 -4.39 1.48
N ALA A 200 21.60 -4.03 2.68
CA ALA A 200 22.99 -4.11 3.12
C ALA A 200 23.44 -5.52 3.53
N THR A 201 22.53 -6.39 3.97
CA THR A 201 22.88 -7.69 4.57
C THR A 201 22.50 -8.91 3.74
N TYR A 202 21.64 -8.76 2.72
CA TYR A 202 21.26 -9.87 1.85
C TYR A 202 22.38 -10.18 0.84
N PRO A 203 22.70 -11.46 0.54
CA PRO A 203 23.72 -11.83 -0.42
C PRO A 203 23.22 -11.65 -1.87
N TRP A 204 23.27 -10.41 -2.35
CA TRP A 204 22.86 -10.08 -3.71
C TRP A 204 23.82 -10.66 -4.77
N PRO A 205 23.32 -10.95 -5.99
CA PRO A 205 24.19 -11.29 -7.11
C PRO A 205 25.26 -10.22 -7.36
N ARG A 206 26.45 -10.65 -7.83
CA ARG A 206 27.60 -9.74 -8.06
C ARG A 206 27.36 -8.70 -9.14
N GLU A 207 26.41 -8.95 -10.03
CA GLU A 207 26.02 -8.01 -11.09
C GLU A 207 25.34 -6.76 -10.57
N ILE A 208 24.83 -6.78 -9.33
CA ILE A 208 24.18 -5.63 -8.71
C ILE A 208 25.25 -4.68 -8.16
N ASN A 209 25.26 -3.46 -8.69
CA ASN A 209 26.01 -2.38 -8.08
C ASN A 209 25.25 -1.87 -6.81
N LEU A 210 25.54 -2.51 -5.67
CA LEU A 210 24.90 -2.21 -4.39
C LEU A 210 25.05 -0.73 -4.01
N THR A 211 26.18 -0.10 -4.33
CA THR A 211 26.40 1.34 -4.05
C THR A 211 25.38 2.21 -4.79
N MET A 212 25.11 1.92 -6.08
CA MET A 212 24.11 2.64 -6.86
C MET A 212 22.70 2.43 -6.31
N VAL A 213 22.38 1.19 -5.89
CA VAL A 213 21.08 0.88 -5.30
C VAL A 213 20.87 1.61 -3.98
N LEU A 214 21.87 1.59 -3.10
CA LEU A 214 21.82 2.32 -1.82
C LEU A 214 21.76 3.83 -2.03
N ALA A 215 22.47 4.37 -3.04
CA ALA A 215 22.35 5.78 -3.40
C ALA A 215 20.94 6.13 -3.89
N ALA A 216 20.34 5.33 -4.77
CA ALA A 216 18.97 5.53 -5.22
C ALA A 216 17.95 5.47 -4.06
N ALA A 217 18.06 4.46 -3.19
CA ALA A 217 17.25 4.35 -1.99
C ALA A 217 17.46 5.56 -1.06
N GLY A 218 18.72 6.00 -0.89
CA GLY A 218 19.08 7.18 -0.10
C GLY A 218 18.42 8.47 -0.60
N VAL A 219 18.39 8.70 -1.91
CA VAL A 219 17.67 9.86 -2.51
C VAL A 219 16.18 9.82 -2.17
N VAL A 220 15.54 8.65 -2.29
CA VAL A 220 14.12 8.47 -1.94
C VAL A 220 13.89 8.74 -0.46
N ILE A 221 14.73 8.14 0.41
CA ILE A 221 14.65 8.29 1.88
C ILE A 221 14.86 9.76 2.29
N LEU A 222 15.84 10.43 1.71
CA LEU A 222 16.10 11.85 1.97
C LEU A 222 14.92 12.72 1.55
N THR A 223 14.34 12.45 0.37
CA THR A 223 13.17 13.16 -0.13
C THR A 223 11.98 13.02 0.82
N ILE A 224 11.70 11.80 1.31
CA ILE A 224 10.67 11.54 2.30
C ILE A 224 10.93 12.34 3.57
N ASN A 225 12.13 12.16 4.17
CA ASN A 225 12.46 12.77 5.46
C ASN A 225 12.46 14.30 5.41
N ARG A 226 12.94 14.91 4.30
CA ARG A 226 12.85 16.35 4.10
C ARG A 226 11.41 16.85 4.21
N ARG A 227 10.44 16.15 3.59
CA ARG A 227 9.02 16.54 3.64
C ARG A 227 8.40 16.29 5.01
N LEU A 228 8.77 15.20 5.67
CA LEU A 228 8.32 14.90 7.03
C LEU A 228 8.79 15.97 8.02
N VAL A 229 10.08 16.35 7.97
CA VAL A 229 10.64 17.39 8.83
C VAL A 229 9.99 18.74 8.55
N GLN A 230 9.79 19.12 7.29
CA GLN A 230 9.08 20.36 6.93
C GLN A 230 7.66 20.39 7.53
N ALA A 231 6.92 19.28 7.47
CA ALA A 231 5.58 19.19 8.06
C ALA A 231 5.60 19.20 9.60
N ILE A 232 6.65 18.68 10.24
CA ILE A 232 6.81 18.75 11.71
C ILE A 232 7.13 20.17 12.17
N LEU A 233 8.00 20.88 11.45
CA LEU A 233 8.35 22.26 11.75
C LEU A 233 7.16 23.20 11.57
N ASN A 234 6.39 22.99 10.50
CA ASN A 234 5.16 23.74 10.22
C ASN A 234 3.99 22.77 9.98
N PRO A 235 3.22 22.38 11.01
CA PRO A 235 2.19 21.34 10.95
C PRO A 235 0.88 21.83 10.32
N ALA A 236 0.96 22.73 9.33
CA ALA A 236 -0.18 23.14 8.54
C ALA A 236 -0.70 22.00 7.66
N PRO A 237 -2.02 21.90 7.42
CA PRO A 237 -2.62 20.83 6.61
C PRO A 237 -1.96 20.64 5.26
N GLN A 238 -1.62 21.73 4.57
CA GLN A 238 -0.97 21.69 3.27
C GLN A 238 0.39 20.97 3.29
N ASN A 239 1.22 21.23 4.30
CA ASN A 239 2.54 20.60 4.44
C ASN A 239 2.41 19.11 4.75
N VAL A 240 1.45 18.74 5.59
CA VAL A 240 1.16 17.34 5.92
C VAL A 240 0.66 16.59 4.68
N GLN A 241 -0.26 17.18 3.91
CA GLN A 241 -0.77 16.60 2.67
C GLN A 241 0.33 16.42 1.61
N ILE A 242 1.23 17.41 1.47
CA ILE A 242 2.39 17.30 0.58
C ILE A 242 3.30 16.15 1.02
N ALA A 243 3.58 16.03 2.32
CA ALA A 243 4.39 14.94 2.84
C ALA A 243 3.73 13.58 2.58
N VAL A 244 2.43 13.43 2.84
CA VAL A 244 1.65 12.20 2.55
C VAL A 244 1.69 11.84 1.07
N LYS A 245 1.48 12.83 0.18
CA LYS A 245 1.58 12.62 -1.28
C LYS A 245 2.99 12.16 -1.68
N THR A 246 4.03 12.80 -1.14
CA THR A 246 5.42 12.42 -1.41
C THR A 246 5.68 10.98 -0.96
N MET A 247 5.23 10.60 0.24
CA MET A 247 5.39 9.23 0.74
C MET A 247 4.69 8.18 -0.14
N LEU A 248 3.48 8.45 -0.63
CA LEU A 248 2.75 7.53 -1.51
C LEU A 248 3.45 7.34 -2.87
N ILE A 249 4.01 8.41 -3.44
CA ILE A 249 4.82 8.32 -4.67
C ILE A 249 6.10 7.55 -4.39
N SER A 250 6.79 7.88 -3.31
CA SER A 250 8.04 7.23 -2.90
C SER A 250 7.86 5.75 -2.59
N TYR A 251 6.68 5.35 -2.09
CA TYR A 251 6.34 3.95 -1.83
C TYR A 251 6.45 3.09 -3.09
N VAL A 252 5.90 3.56 -4.21
CA VAL A 252 6.00 2.84 -5.50
C VAL A 252 7.45 2.79 -5.99
N MET A 253 8.23 3.88 -5.77
CA MET A 253 9.66 3.89 -6.12
C MET A 253 10.46 2.90 -5.27
N LEU A 254 10.16 2.77 -3.97
CA LEU A 254 10.79 1.76 -3.11
C LEU A 254 10.47 0.34 -3.59
N ASN A 255 9.21 0.06 -3.98
CA ASN A 255 8.84 -1.21 -4.60
C ASN A 255 9.63 -1.45 -5.89
N ALA A 256 9.77 -0.45 -6.76
CA ALA A 256 10.54 -0.57 -8.01
C ALA A 256 12.03 -0.84 -7.76
N ILE A 257 12.65 -0.18 -6.76
CA ILE A 257 14.02 -0.46 -6.34
C ILE A 257 14.16 -1.91 -5.87
N MET A 258 13.25 -2.39 -5.02
CA MET A 258 13.28 -3.77 -4.54
C MET A 258 13.07 -4.79 -5.65
N VAL A 259 12.19 -4.50 -6.61
CA VAL A 259 12.01 -5.32 -7.83
C VAL A 259 13.28 -5.37 -8.63
N PHE A 260 13.95 -4.24 -8.87
CA PHE A 260 15.22 -4.21 -9.60
C PHE A 260 16.29 -5.07 -8.93
N VAL A 261 16.47 -4.88 -7.62
CA VAL A 261 17.50 -5.60 -6.86
C VAL A 261 17.22 -7.10 -6.85
N TRP A 262 15.95 -7.51 -6.81
CA TRP A 262 15.58 -8.92 -6.76
C TRP A 262 15.72 -9.62 -8.12
N THR A 263 15.24 -8.97 -9.18
CA THR A 263 15.18 -9.59 -10.52
C THR A 263 16.40 -9.30 -11.39
N THR A 264 17.25 -8.33 -11.00
CA THR A 264 18.34 -7.76 -11.84
C THR A 264 17.86 -7.20 -13.18
N ASN A 265 16.55 -7.19 -13.41
CA ASN A 265 15.96 -6.77 -14.69
C ASN A 265 15.32 -5.37 -14.56
N PRO A 266 15.88 -4.36 -15.27
CA PRO A 266 15.36 -2.99 -15.21
C PRO A 266 13.95 -2.86 -15.78
N THR A 267 13.53 -3.74 -16.71
CA THR A 267 12.19 -3.70 -17.30
C THR A 267 11.11 -3.87 -16.26
N TYR A 268 11.25 -4.80 -15.31
CA TYR A 268 10.27 -5.01 -14.25
C TYR A 268 10.20 -3.83 -13.28
N ALA A 269 11.34 -3.22 -12.97
CA ALA A 269 11.41 -2.03 -12.15
C ALA A 269 10.72 -0.84 -12.85
N ILE A 270 10.95 -0.66 -14.16
CA ILE A 270 10.30 0.39 -14.96
C ILE A 270 8.78 0.17 -15.01
N ILE A 271 8.31 -1.07 -15.23
CA ILE A 271 6.87 -1.41 -15.19
C ILE A 271 6.28 -1.05 -13.83
N THR A 272 6.99 -1.39 -12.74
CA THR A 272 6.53 -1.06 -11.38
C THR A 272 6.46 0.46 -11.18
N ALA A 273 7.50 1.20 -11.57
CA ALA A 273 7.55 2.66 -11.46
C ALA A 273 6.50 3.33 -12.36
N ALA A 274 6.18 2.75 -13.53
CA ALA A 274 5.17 3.27 -14.46
C ALA A 274 3.74 3.32 -13.85
N LEU A 275 3.47 2.57 -12.77
CA LEU A 275 2.21 2.70 -12.01
C LEU A 275 2.04 4.09 -11.38
N LEU A 276 3.09 4.89 -11.29
CA LEU A 276 2.99 6.30 -10.90
C LEU A 276 2.24 7.14 -11.94
N LEU A 277 2.33 6.80 -13.22
CA LEU A 277 1.66 7.57 -14.28
C LEU A 277 0.14 7.63 -14.09
N PRO A 278 -0.60 6.51 -14.01
CA PRO A 278 -2.02 6.55 -13.74
C PRO A 278 -2.33 7.14 -12.35
N THR A 279 -1.48 6.91 -11.34
CA THR A 279 -1.65 7.51 -10.02
C THR A 279 -1.65 9.04 -10.09
N ILE A 280 -0.68 9.63 -10.80
CA ILE A 280 -0.53 11.08 -10.94
C ILE A 280 -1.63 11.66 -11.84
N LEU A 281 -1.89 11.04 -13.00
CA LEU A 281 -2.90 11.50 -13.95
C LEU A 281 -4.29 11.51 -13.32
N LEU A 282 -4.73 10.39 -12.74
CA LEU A 282 -6.04 10.29 -12.12
C LEU A 282 -6.18 11.19 -10.88
N SER A 283 -5.08 11.44 -10.15
CA SER A 283 -5.12 12.37 -9.00
C SER A 283 -5.42 13.82 -9.42
N ARG A 284 -5.08 14.21 -10.65
CA ARG A 284 -5.42 15.54 -11.19
C ARG A 284 -6.91 15.65 -11.55
N TRP A 285 -7.49 14.58 -12.09
CA TRP A 285 -8.90 14.55 -12.54
C TRP A 285 -9.88 14.38 -11.38
N MET A 286 -9.52 13.60 -10.37
CA MET A 286 -10.38 13.31 -9.23
C MET A 286 -10.27 14.31 -8.08
N ALA A 287 -9.32 15.24 -8.11
CA ALA A 287 -9.21 16.35 -7.15
C ALA A 287 -10.16 17.52 -7.48
N VAL A 288 -10.85 17.47 -8.60
CA VAL A 288 -11.81 18.50 -9.06
C VAL A 288 -13.25 18.16 -8.65
N THR A 289 -13.49 17.03 -8.03
CA THR A 289 -14.77 16.61 -7.43
C THR A 289 -14.58 16.26 -5.96
#